data_ab6a061a724420dd590696269bc31583
#
_entry.id   ab6a061a724420dd590696269bc31583
#
_cell.length_a   1.000
_cell.length_b   1.000
_cell.length_c   1.000
_cell.angle_alpha   90.00
_cell.angle_beta   90.00
_cell.angle_gamma   90.00
#
_symmetry.space_group_name_H-M   'P 1'
#
loop_
_entity.id
_entity.type
_entity.pdbx_description
1 polymer ?
#
loop_
_entity_poly.entity_id
_entity_poly.type
_entity_poly.pdbx_seq_one_letter_code
_entity_poly.pdbx_strand_id
1 'polypeptide(L)'
;MKNYLIILCLSILVSQEHFIVEINETGESTLFIFENTITTLAVGDEIGIFDTDGIIDEFGTIGEILVGAGVWNGSQLAIVGIESVNLSDFGGPILPGAIPGNNMTLKGWSNSNQIEYSIDYITEQSGIFNGIFSAISSLSCPVNIDTCGVCYGSGDIYECGCYDIADGACDCEGNILDECSVCDGSGYIDQCGVCDDDPSNDCELD
;
A
#
# COMPACT_ATOMS: atom_id res chain seq x y z
N MET A 1 -37.12 15.09 18.68
CA MET A 1 -35.67 15.15 18.91
C MET A 1 -35.03 14.24 17.87
N LYS A 2 -34.34 14.80 16.83
CA LYS A 2 -33.66 14.02 15.79
C LYS A 2 -32.35 13.54 16.35
N ASN A 3 -32.21 12.22 16.55
CA ASN A 3 -30.92 11.61 16.87
C ASN A 3 -30.05 11.63 15.62
N TYR A 4 -29.00 12.44 15.62
CA TYR A 4 -27.94 12.35 14.63
C TYR A 4 -27.01 11.22 15.03
N LEU A 5 -27.02 10.13 14.28
CA LEU A 5 -26.03 9.07 14.37
C LEU A 5 -24.72 9.63 13.77
N ILE A 6 -23.79 9.95 14.63
CA ILE A 6 -22.42 10.31 14.20
C ILE A 6 -21.73 8.99 13.87
N ILE A 7 -21.64 8.69 12.57
CA ILE A 7 -20.77 7.61 12.07
C ILE A 7 -19.34 8.11 12.21
N LEU A 8 -18.65 7.61 13.24
CA LEU A 8 -17.24 7.82 13.40
C LEU A 8 -16.53 6.94 12.34
N CYS A 9 -16.12 7.55 11.21
CA CYS A 9 -15.24 6.89 10.26
C CYS A 9 -13.91 6.64 10.96
N LEU A 10 -13.71 5.43 11.47
CA LEU A 10 -12.43 5.00 12.03
C LEU A 10 -11.52 4.73 10.82
N SER A 11 -10.76 5.74 10.38
CA SER A 11 -9.64 5.51 9.48
C SER A 11 -8.68 4.58 10.22
N ILE A 12 -8.57 3.34 9.76
CA ILE A 12 -7.50 2.43 10.20
C ILE A 12 -6.22 3.08 9.73
N LEU A 13 -5.52 3.73 10.63
CA LEU A 13 -4.14 4.13 10.41
C LEU A 13 -3.33 2.83 10.37
N VAL A 14 -2.99 2.37 9.18
CA VAL A 14 -2.04 1.27 9.03
C VAL A 14 -0.69 1.83 9.48
N SER A 15 -0.23 1.39 10.63
CA SER A 15 1.04 1.78 11.23
C SER A 15 2.14 0.93 10.63
N GLN A 16 3.25 1.56 10.27
CA GLN A 16 4.48 0.85 9.93
C GLN A 16 5.04 0.23 11.22
N GLU A 17 5.25 -1.08 11.23
CA GLU A 17 5.61 -1.83 12.45
C GLU A 17 6.87 -2.69 12.27
N HIS A 18 7.21 -3.09 11.03
CA HIS A 18 8.32 -3.99 10.74
C HIS A 18 9.59 -3.24 10.32
N PHE A 19 9.53 -2.44 9.26
CA PHE A 19 10.68 -1.68 8.78
C PHE A 19 10.75 -0.31 9.46
N ILE A 20 11.54 -0.21 10.54
CA ILE A 20 11.73 1.03 11.30
C ILE A 20 13.08 1.64 10.93
N VAL A 21 13.07 2.82 10.30
CA VAL A 21 14.29 3.57 9.96
C VAL A 21 14.81 4.25 11.21
N GLU A 22 15.95 3.79 11.74
CA GLU A 22 16.54 4.28 12.99
C GLU A 22 17.60 5.37 12.79
N ILE A 23 17.99 5.66 11.53
CA ILE A 23 18.98 6.70 11.23
C ILE A 23 18.34 8.08 11.15
N ASN A 24 19.12 9.10 11.49
CA ASN A 24 18.67 10.48 11.39
C ASN A 24 18.77 11.00 9.95
N GLU A 25 17.92 11.97 9.62
CA GLU A 25 18.06 12.72 8.37
C GLU A 25 19.42 13.41 8.29
N THR A 26 20.06 13.29 7.14
CA THR A 26 21.37 13.88 6.87
C THR A 26 21.30 15.19 6.07
N GLY A 27 20.13 15.47 5.48
CA GLY A 27 19.90 16.54 4.53
C GLY A 27 20.07 16.13 3.07
N GLU A 28 20.66 14.95 2.81
CA GLU A 28 20.78 14.35 1.47
C GLU A 28 19.89 13.11 1.39
N SER A 29 19.19 12.95 0.27
CA SER A 29 18.26 11.82 0.09
C SER A 29 17.87 11.65 -1.37
N THR A 30 17.42 10.43 -1.70
CA THR A 30 16.75 10.12 -2.97
C THR A 30 15.28 9.79 -2.70
N LEU A 31 14.38 10.33 -3.53
CA LEU A 31 12.95 10.01 -3.48
C LEU A 31 12.64 8.80 -4.36
N PHE A 32 12.03 7.77 -3.79
CA PHE A 32 11.55 6.60 -4.51
C PHE A 32 10.02 6.65 -4.59
N ILE A 33 9.49 6.60 -5.82
CA ILE A 33 8.05 6.68 -6.09
C ILE A 33 7.59 5.32 -6.61
N PHE A 34 6.83 4.61 -5.81
CA PHE A 34 6.17 3.36 -6.17
C PHE A 34 4.83 3.69 -6.82
N GLU A 35 4.66 3.31 -8.08
CA GLU A 35 3.51 3.69 -8.87
C GLU A 35 2.26 2.88 -8.51
N ASN A 36 1.08 3.44 -8.79
CA ASN A 36 -0.20 2.78 -8.57
C ASN A 36 -0.48 1.59 -9.51
N THR A 37 0.42 1.32 -10.46
CA THR A 37 0.40 0.14 -11.34
C THR A 37 0.86 -1.14 -10.62
N ILE A 38 1.45 -1.01 -9.44
CA ILE A 38 1.92 -2.14 -8.63
C ILE A 38 0.71 -2.86 -8.02
N THR A 39 0.54 -4.13 -8.38
CA THR A 39 -0.55 -5.01 -7.92
C THR A 39 -0.05 -6.21 -7.13
N THR A 40 1.26 -6.35 -6.96
CA THR A 40 1.91 -7.49 -6.31
C THR A 40 2.02 -7.36 -4.79
N LEU A 41 1.54 -6.27 -4.21
CA LEU A 41 1.51 -6.02 -2.77
C LEU A 41 0.06 -5.94 -2.29
N ALA A 42 -0.21 -6.50 -1.12
CA ALA A 42 -1.47 -6.28 -0.41
C ALA A 42 -1.45 -4.93 0.33
N VAL A 43 -2.62 -4.33 0.50
CA VAL A 43 -2.75 -3.13 1.36
C VAL A 43 -2.36 -3.49 2.79
N GLY A 44 -1.45 -2.71 3.35
CA GLY A 44 -0.88 -2.96 4.67
C GLY A 44 0.47 -3.67 4.65
N ASP A 45 0.94 -4.17 3.50
CA ASP A 45 2.31 -4.66 3.36
C ASP A 45 3.30 -3.50 3.48
N GLU A 46 4.50 -3.79 3.99
CA GLU A 46 5.54 -2.76 4.12
C GLU A 46 6.64 -2.97 3.07
N ILE A 47 7.24 -1.87 2.64
CA ILE A 47 8.41 -1.82 1.76
C ILE A 47 9.56 -1.20 2.53
N GLY A 48 10.69 -1.91 2.60
CA GLY A 48 11.96 -1.39 3.10
C GLY A 48 12.93 -1.14 1.94
N ILE A 49 13.58 0.03 1.94
CA ILE A 49 14.64 0.41 1.01
C ILE A 49 15.97 0.29 1.72
N PHE A 50 16.86 -0.53 1.16
CA PHE A 50 18.16 -0.83 1.73
C PHE A 50 19.28 -0.42 0.77
N ASP A 51 20.42 -0.05 1.33
CA ASP A 51 21.72 -0.10 0.68
C ASP A 51 22.53 -1.24 1.31
N THR A 52 22.94 -2.24 0.50
CA THR A 52 23.73 -3.39 0.98
C THR A 52 25.15 -3.03 1.38
N ASP A 53 25.64 -1.92 0.86
CA ASP A 53 27.00 -1.40 1.08
C ASP A 53 26.96 0.06 1.58
N GLY A 54 25.91 0.44 2.30
CA GLY A 54 25.74 1.76 2.88
C GLY A 54 26.62 2.01 4.11
N ILE A 55 26.62 3.23 4.61
CA ILE A 55 27.32 3.62 5.83
C ILE A 55 26.42 3.35 7.04
N ILE A 56 26.86 2.46 7.94
CA ILE A 56 26.04 2.02 9.08
C ILE A 56 26.34 2.75 10.40
N ASP A 57 27.47 3.46 10.49
CA ASP A 57 27.88 4.17 11.71
C ASP A 57 28.71 5.45 11.43
N GLU A 58 28.99 6.21 12.49
CA GLU A 58 29.77 7.46 12.44
C GLU A 58 31.26 7.27 12.09
N PHE A 59 31.75 6.03 12.08
CA PHE A 59 33.14 5.69 11.74
C PHE A 59 33.29 5.36 10.25
N GLY A 60 32.19 5.31 9.49
CA GLY A 60 32.19 4.99 8.07
C GLY A 60 32.25 3.49 7.79
N THR A 61 31.80 2.66 8.74
CA THR A 61 31.67 1.22 8.52
C THR A 61 30.65 0.93 7.43
N ILE A 62 31.01 0.05 6.49
CA ILE A 62 30.15 -0.34 5.36
C ILE A 62 29.35 -1.59 5.73
N GLY A 63 28.05 -1.58 5.40
CA GLY A 63 27.17 -2.73 5.63
C GLY A 63 25.76 -2.47 5.13
N GLU A 64 24.89 -3.50 5.22
CA GLU A 64 23.47 -3.35 4.89
C GLU A 64 22.80 -2.40 5.88
N ILE A 65 22.09 -1.41 5.36
CA ILE A 65 21.38 -0.41 6.15
C ILE A 65 20.00 -0.13 5.55
N LEU A 66 18.97 -0.08 6.41
CA LEU A 66 17.63 0.38 6.07
C LEU A 66 17.62 1.92 6.05
N VAL A 67 17.35 2.49 4.89
CA VAL A 67 17.44 3.95 4.67
C VAL A 67 16.10 4.61 4.38
N GLY A 68 15.07 3.82 4.09
CA GLY A 68 13.71 4.31 3.86
C GLY A 68 12.70 3.19 4.00
N ALA A 69 11.49 3.52 4.40
CA ALA A 69 10.43 2.52 4.50
C ALA A 69 9.04 3.17 4.38
N GLY A 70 8.04 2.36 4.00
CA GLY A 70 6.66 2.82 3.91
C GLY A 70 5.68 1.67 3.82
N VAL A 71 4.40 1.98 4.09
CA VAL A 71 3.29 1.03 4.04
C VAL A 71 2.52 1.20 2.75
N TRP A 72 2.32 0.09 2.03
CA TRP A 72 1.52 0.09 0.81
C TRP A 72 0.03 0.28 1.13
N ASN A 73 -0.59 1.27 0.51
CA ASN A 73 -2.00 1.61 0.72
C ASN A 73 -2.89 1.33 -0.50
N GLY A 74 -2.35 0.62 -1.52
CA GLY A 74 -3.06 0.35 -2.76
C GLY A 74 -2.99 1.48 -3.79
N SER A 75 -2.22 2.54 -3.50
CA SER A 75 -2.03 3.67 -4.40
C SER A 75 -0.57 4.07 -4.50
N GLN A 76 -0.26 5.15 -5.23
CA GLN A 76 1.11 5.64 -5.32
C GLN A 76 1.70 5.93 -3.93
N LEU A 77 2.89 5.39 -3.66
CA LEU A 77 3.63 5.57 -2.42
C LEU A 77 4.98 6.25 -2.71
N ALA A 78 5.30 7.28 -1.93
CA ALA A 78 6.60 7.96 -1.97
C ALA A 78 7.38 7.63 -0.70
N ILE A 79 8.61 7.12 -0.88
CA ILE A 79 9.53 6.80 0.22
C ILE A 79 10.82 7.58 0.00
N VAL A 80 11.30 8.23 1.05
CA VAL A 80 12.60 8.93 1.06
C VAL A 80 13.66 7.95 1.52
N GLY A 81 14.69 7.74 0.69
CA GLY A 81 15.90 7.00 1.06
C GLY A 81 16.99 7.96 1.51
N ILE A 82 17.37 7.90 2.78
CA ILE A 82 18.37 8.78 3.41
C ILE A 82 19.75 8.42 2.91
N GLU A 83 20.49 9.39 2.36
CA GLU A 83 21.88 9.22 1.92
C GLU A 83 22.87 9.62 3.01
N SER A 84 24.03 8.96 3.00
CA SER A 84 25.13 9.27 3.92
C SER A 84 25.81 10.59 3.58
N VAL A 85 26.30 11.29 4.61
CA VAL A 85 27.07 12.53 4.45
C VAL A 85 28.35 12.45 5.26
N ASN A 86 29.50 12.68 4.61
CA ASN A 86 30.79 12.72 5.28
C ASN A 86 31.16 14.17 5.66
N LEU A 87 31.16 14.48 6.94
CA LEU A 87 31.50 15.80 7.46
C LEU A 87 32.93 15.87 8.03
N SER A 88 33.76 14.84 7.81
CA SER A 88 35.11 14.75 8.40
C SER A 88 36.05 15.88 7.99
N ASP A 89 35.91 16.39 6.76
CA ASP A 89 36.68 17.54 6.26
C ASP A 89 36.39 18.84 7.04
N PHE A 90 35.25 18.89 7.72
CA PHE A 90 34.81 20.00 8.58
C PHE A 90 34.95 19.67 10.06
N GLY A 91 35.60 18.53 10.41
CA GLY A 91 35.74 18.06 11.78
C GLY A 91 34.48 17.46 12.39
N GLY A 92 33.49 17.14 11.57
CA GLY A 92 32.24 16.46 11.97
C GLY A 92 32.30 14.95 11.79
N PRO A 93 31.25 14.22 12.21
CA PRO A 93 31.14 12.78 12.02
C PRO A 93 30.80 12.41 10.56
N ILE A 94 30.83 11.12 10.25
CA ILE A 94 30.16 10.57 9.08
C ILE A 94 28.72 10.25 9.50
N LEU A 95 27.73 10.76 8.75
CA LEU A 95 26.32 10.50 9.00
C LEU A 95 25.91 9.23 8.24
N PRO A 96 25.31 8.23 8.92
CA PRO A 96 24.88 6.97 8.32
C PRO A 96 23.81 7.18 7.23
N GLY A 97 23.78 6.27 6.24
CA GLY A 97 22.81 6.29 5.15
C GLY A 97 23.34 5.58 3.92
N ALA A 98 22.57 5.62 2.83
CA ALA A 98 22.98 5.06 1.56
C ALA A 98 24.15 5.84 0.96
N ILE A 99 25.03 5.14 0.25
CA ILE A 99 26.12 5.79 -0.50
C ILE A 99 25.59 6.24 -1.86
N PRO A 100 25.73 7.53 -2.22
CA PRO A 100 25.35 8.01 -3.55
C PRO A 100 26.01 7.20 -4.67
N GLY A 101 25.20 6.70 -5.60
CA GLY A 101 25.64 5.84 -6.69
C GLY A 101 25.43 4.34 -6.46
N ASN A 102 25.17 3.90 -5.25
CA ASN A 102 24.79 2.51 -4.98
C ASN A 102 23.37 2.22 -5.49
N ASN A 103 23.13 0.94 -5.82
CA ASN A 103 21.78 0.48 -6.18
C ASN A 103 20.95 0.28 -4.90
N MET A 104 19.68 0.63 -4.97
CA MET A 104 18.74 0.26 -3.93
C MET A 104 18.47 -1.25 -3.95
N THR A 105 18.24 -1.82 -2.80
CA THR A 105 17.69 -3.16 -2.61
C THR A 105 16.36 -3.05 -1.89
N LEU A 106 15.37 -3.83 -2.33
CA LEU A 106 14.03 -3.81 -1.74
C LEU A 106 13.75 -5.09 -0.97
N LYS A 107 13.17 -4.92 0.20
CA LYS A 107 12.54 -6.02 0.94
C LYS A 107 11.08 -5.67 1.21
N GLY A 108 10.21 -6.67 1.16
CA GLY A 108 8.82 -6.60 1.51
C GLY A 108 8.54 -7.29 2.84
N TRP A 109 7.54 -6.83 3.54
CA TRP A 109 6.95 -7.50 4.67
C TRP A 109 5.49 -7.76 4.40
N SER A 110 5.11 -9.04 4.29
CA SER A 110 3.69 -9.41 4.20
C SER A 110 3.05 -9.28 5.58
N ASN A 111 2.19 -8.28 5.74
CA ASN A 111 1.51 -8.05 7.01
C ASN A 111 0.55 -9.19 7.37
N SER A 112 -0.09 -9.81 6.38
CA SER A 112 -1.02 -10.93 6.62
C SER A 112 -0.31 -12.21 7.07
N ASN A 113 0.86 -12.52 6.51
CA ASN A 113 1.61 -13.75 6.76
C ASN A 113 2.83 -13.56 7.68
N GLN A 114 3.17 -12.32 8.04
CA GLN A 114 4.28 -11.97 8.93
C GLN A 114 5.62 -12.53 8.43
N ILE A 115 5.89 -12.32 7.13
CA ILE A 115 7.08 -12.82 6.44
C ILE A 115 7.81 -11.68 5.74
N GLU A 116 9.12 -11.57 5.97
CA GLU A 116 10.02 -10.72 5.19
C GLU A 116 10.51 -11.48 3.95
N TYR A 117 10.58 -10.78 2.81
CA TYR A 117 11.02 -11.36 1.54
C TYR A 117 11.73 -10.32 0.67
N SER A 118 12.60 -10.80 -0.23
CA SER A 118 13.25 -9.93 -1.20
C SER A 118 12.28 -9.56 -2.33
N ILE A 119 12.37 -8.35 -2.82
CA ILE A 119 11.58 -7.84 -3.95
C ILE A 119 12.51 -7.48 -5.09
N ASP A 120 12.24 -8.01 -6.29
CA ASP A 120 12.79 -7.52 -7.53
C ASP A 120 11.92 -6.38 -8.08
N TYR A 121 12.51 -5.42 -8.75
CA TYR A 121 11.80 -4.26 -9.26
C TYR A 121 12.21 -3.89 -10.68
N ILE A 122 11.27 -3.23 -11.37
CA ILE A 122 11.51 -2.56 -12.64
C ILE A 122 11.34 -1.07 -12.43
N THR A 123 12.34 -0.32 -12.86
CA THR A 123 12.32 1.15 -12.82
C THR A 123 12.56 1.71 -14.20
N GLU A 124 11.90 2.79 -14.55
CA GLU A 124 12.16 3.57 -15.77
C GLU A 124 13.43 4.42 -15.65
N GLN A 125 13.96 4.52 -14.45
CA GLN A 125 15.19 5.24 -14.11
C GLN A 125 16.14 4.30 -13.36
N SER A 126 17.28 4.82 -12.94
CA SER A 126 18.42 3.98 -12.54
C SER A 126 18.24 3.13 -11.28
N GLY A 127 17.26 3.40 -10.42
CA GLY A 127 17.10 2.71 -9.12
C GLY A 127 18.31 2.86 -8.20
N ILE A 128 19.10 3.90 -8.37
CA ILE A 128 20.28 4.23 -7.57
C ILE A 128 20.00 5.39 -6.63
N PHE A 129 20.76 5.46 -5.54
CA PHE A 129 20.80 6.63 -4.67
C PHE A 129 21.56 7.75 -5.39
N ASN A 130 20.89 8.82 -5.78
CA ASN A 130 21.45 9.88 -6.63
C ASN A 130 21.00 11.30 -6.29
N GLY A 131 20.32 11.48 -5.16
CA GLY A 131 19.84 12.77 -4.70
C GLY A 131 18.65 13.36 -5.48
N ILE A 132 18.06 12.61 -6.43
CA ILE A 132 16.94 13.08 -7.24
C ILE A 132 15.71 12.21 -6.93
N PHE A 133 15.24 11.45 -7.91
CA PHE A 133 14.16 10.50 -7.70
C PHE A 133 14.27 9.29 -8.64
N SER A 134 13.65 8.18 -8.24
CA SER A 134 13.43 7.00 -9.09
C SER A 134 11.97 6.60 -9.03
N ALA A 135 11.36 6.33 -10.19
CA ALA A 135 10.00 5.79 -10.28
C ALA A 135 10.06 4.27 -10.48
N ILE A 136 9.34 3.53 -9.66
CA ILE A 136 9.26 2.07 -9.67
C ILE A 136 7.86 1.71 -10.20
N SER A 137 7.81 1.10 -11.39
CA SER A 137 6.56 0.80 -12.08
C SER A 137 6.06 -0.63 -11.85
N SER A 138 6.95 -1.54 -11.43
CA SER A 138 6.60 -2.93 -11.20
C SER A 138 7.48 -3.54 -10.12
N LEU A 139 6.87 -4.40 -9.31
CA LEU A 139 7.53 -5.22 -8.31
C LEU A 139 7.25 -6.69 -8.60
N SER A 140 8.18 -7.57 -8.25
CA SER A 140 7.98 -9.02 -8.29
C SER A 140 8.69 -9.70 -7.13
N CYS A 141 8.16 -10.82 -6.67
CA CYS A 141 8.81 -11.65 -5.69
C CYS A 141 9.27 -12.97 -6.33
N PRO A 142 10.43 -13.50 -5.94
CA PRO A 142 11.02 -14.67 -6.59
C PRO A 142 10.26 -15.96 -6.31
N VAL A 143 9.44 -16.01 -5.25
CA VAL A 143 8.69 -17.19 -4.81
C VAL A 143 7.39 -16.80 -4.11
N ASN A 144 6.41 -17.73 -4.11
CA ASN A 144 5.15 -17.59 -3.36
C ASN A 144 4.28 -16.39 -3.78
N ILE A 145 3.99 -16.30 -5.07
CA ILE A 145 2.88 -15.47 -5.56
C ILE A 145 1.61 -16.28 -5.36
N ASP A 146 0.61 -15.70 -4.72
CA ASP A 146 -0.70 -16.33 -4.52
C ASP A 146 -1.54 -16.36 -5.80
N THR A 147 -2.74 -16.94 -5.72
CA THR A 147 -3.69 -17.01 -6.85
C THR A 147 -4.16 -15.65 -7.34
N CYS A 148 -4.00 -14.62 -6.53
CA CYS A 148 -4.35 -13.22 -6.82
C CYS A 148 -3.19 -12.39 -7.40
N GLY A 149 -2.01 -13.01 -7.54
CA GLY A 149 -0.80 -12.33 -8.02
C GLY A 149 -0.09 -11.49 -6.97
N VAL A 150 -0.45 -11.66 -5.69
CA VAL A 150 0.14 -10.93 -4.56
C VAL A 150 1.28 -11.74 -3.96
N CYS A 151 2.41 -11.07 -3.71
CA CYS A 151 3.58 -11.68 -3.06
C CYS A 151 3.23 -12.07 -1.62
N TYR A 152 3.35 -13.37 -1.32
CA TYR A 152 2.98 -13.89 0.00
C TYR A 152 1.58 -13.48 0.45
N GLY A 153 0.66 -13.30 -0.49
CA GLY A 153 -0.73 -13.00 -0.22
C GLY A 153 -1.50 -14.20 0.34
N SER A 154 -2.72 -13.94 0.80
CA SER A 154 -3.60 -14.95 1.38
C SER A 154 -4.43 -15.71 0.35
N GLY A 155 -4.32 -15.35 -0.94
CA GLY A 155 -5.11 -15.92 -2.02
C GLY A 155 -6.55 -15.39 -2.08
N ASP A 156 -7.44 -16.17 -2.68
CA ASP A 156 -8.84 -15.82 -2.87
C ASP A 156 -9.67 -16.13 -1.60
N ILE A 157 -9.50 -15.30 -0.58
CA ILE A 157 -10.18 -15.42 0.71
C ILE A 157 -11.42 -14.53 0.84
N TYR A 158 -11.65 -13.63 -0.11
CA TYR A 158 -12.79 -12.73 -0.12
C TYR A 158 -14.01 -13.35 -0.82
N GLU A 159 -15.19 -12.78 -0.61
CA GLU A 159 -16.43 -13.29 -1.24
C GLU A 159 -16.37 -13.28 -2.77
N CYS A 160 -15.63 -12.33 -3.36
CA CYS A 160 -15.39 -12.23 -4.80
C CYS A 160 -14.02 -12.78 -5.24
N GLY A 161 -13.45 -13.70 -4.49
CA GLY A 161 -12.13 -14.27 -4.75
C GLY A 161 -11.00 -13.38 -4.22
N CYS A 162 -10.29 -12.71 -5.13
CA CYS A 162 -9.16 -11.83 -4.76
C CYS A 162 -9.58 -10.47 -4.21
N TYR A 163 -10.84 -10.13 -4.28
CA TYR A 163 -11.39 -8.84 -3.88
C TYR A 163 -12.66 -9.04 -3.06
N ASP A 164 -12.94 -8.10 -2.17
CA ASP A 164 -14.20 -8.03 -1.45
C ASP A 164 -15.28 -7.40 -2.34
N ILE A 165 -16.55 -7.51 -1.92
CA ILE A 165 -17.64 -6.79 -2.57
C ILE A 165 -17.35 -5.29 -2.48
N ALA A 166 -17.47 -4.60 -3.60
CA ALA A 166 -17.21 -3.15 -3.67
C ALA A 166 -18.15 -2.38 -2.74
N ASP A 167 -17.66 -1.30 -2.14
CA ASP A 167 -18.46 -0.45 -1.27
C ASP A 167 -19.76 0.01 -1.97
N GLY A 168 -20.91 -0.31 -1.35
CA GLY A 168 -22.24 0.00 -1.86
C GLY A 168 -22.81 -1.01 -2.86
N ALA A 169 -22.03 -2.02 -3.27
CA ALA A 169 -22.53 -3.17 -4.03
C ALA A 169 -23.09 -4.24 -3.09
N CYS A 170 -23.88 -5.15 -3.64
CA CYS A 170 -24.45 -6.29 -2.93
C CYS A 170 -23.95 -7.65 -3.45
N ASP A 171 -23.15 -7.65 -4.52
CA ASP A 171 -22.53 -8.84 -5.11
C ASP A 171 -21.22 -8.50 -5.82
N CYS A 172 -20.58 -9.53 -6.38
CA CYS A 172 -19.29 -9.42 -7.07
C CYS A 172 -19.39 -8.77 -8.46
N GLU A 173 -20.55 -8.68 -9.03
CA GLU A 173 -20.83 -8.03 -10.31
C GLU A 173 -20.99 -6.51 -10.17
N GLY A 174 -21.03 -6.02 -8.92
CA GLY A 174 -21.17 -4.61 -8.60
C GLY A 174 -22.61 -4.11 -8.60
N ASN A 175 -23.59 -5.02 -8.52
CA ASN A 175 -25.00 -4.68 -8.42
C ASN A 175 -25.30 -4.01 -7.08
N ILE A 176 -26.38 -3.21 -7.06
CA ILE A 176 -26.86 -2.52 -5.86
C ILE A 176 -28.20 -3.09 -5.40
N LEU A 177 -28.50 -2.90 -4.13
CA LEU A 177 -29.82 -3.23 -3.59
C LEU A 177 -30.89 -2.29 -4.17
N ASP A 178 -32.03 -2.85 -4.60
CA ASP A 178 -33.22 -2.06 -4.92
C ASP A 178 -33.89 -1.55 -3.62
N GLU A 179 -35.02 -0.82 -3.78
CA GLU A 179 -35.79 -0.31 -2.63
C GLU A 179 -36.36 -1.43 -1.75
N CYS A 180 -36.50 -2.65 -2.29
CA CYS A 180 -36.95 -3.84 -1.60
C CYS A 180 -35.84 -4.62 -0.89
N SER A 181 -34.58 -4.12 -0.95
CA SER A 181 -33.40 -4.79 -0.42
C SER A 181 -33.06 -6.10 -1.15
N VAL A 182 -33.40 -6.20 -2.44
CA VAL A 182 -33.04 -7.32 -3.32
C VAL A 182 -31.84 -6.88 -4.16
N CYS A 183 -30.79 -7.72 -4.19
CA CYS A 183 -29.61 -7.44 -5.03
C CYS A 183 -29.97 -7.59 -6.51
N ASP A 184 -29.55 -6.62 -7.35
CA ASP A 184 -29.90 -6.53 -8.76
C ASP A 184 -31.43 -6.56 -9.03
N GLY A 185 -32.22 -6.15 -8.02
CA GLY A 185 -33.66 -6.08 -8.10
C GLY A 185 -34.16 -4.84 -8.85
N SER A 186 -35.40 -4.90 -9.29
CA SER A 186 -36.14 -3.76 -9.88
C SER A 186 -37.34 -3.33 -9.03
N GLY A 187 -37.44 -3.88 -7.83
CA GLY A 187 -38.54 -3.61 -6.91
C GLY A 187 -38.49 -2.20 -6.35
N TYR A 188 -39.68 -1.62 -6.16
CA TYR A 188 -39.90 -0.33 -5.51
C TYR A 188 -41.03 -0.45 -4.48
N ILE A 189 -41.00 0.46 -3.50
CA ILE A 189 -42.09 0.52 -2.52
C ILE A 189 -43.25 1.34 -3.13
N ASP A 190 -44.38 0.67 -3.41
CA ASP A 190 -45.58 1.31 -3.93
C ASP A 190 -46.26 2.18 -2.87
N GLN A 191 -47.37 2.86 -3.28
CA GLN A 191 -48.13 3.72 -2.39
C GLN A 191 -48.94 2.95 -1.33
N CYS A 192 -49.10 1.62 -1.48
CA CYS A 192 -49.68 0.72 -0.51
C CYS A 192 -48.63 0.27 0.54
N GLY A 193 -47.36 0.54 0.32
CA GLY A 193 -46.26 0.02 1.13
C GLY A 193 -45.88 -1.44 0.80
N VAL A 194 -46.33 -1.95 -0.38
CA VAL A 194 -45.90 -3.25 -0.90
C VAL A 194 -44.64 -3.04 -1.70
N CYS A 195 -43.66 -3.95 -1.52
CA CYS A 195 -42.39 -3.88 -2.21
C CYS A 195 -42.30 -4.98 -3.26
N ASP A 196 -42.49 -4.61 -4.51
CA ASP A 196 -42.39 -5.52 -5.67
C ASP A 196 -42.08 -4.72 -6.96
N ASP A 197 -42.11 -5.38 -8.12
CA ASP A 197 -41.92 -4.78 -9.43
C ASP A 197 -43.20 -4.84 -10.30
N ASP A 198 -44.37 -5.09 -9.68
CA ASP A 198 -45.66 -5.25 -10.39
C ASP A 198 -46.53 -3.97 -10.30
N PRO A 199 -46.50 -3.09 -11.30
CA PRO A 199 -47.30 -1.86 -11.29
C PRO A 199 -48.81 -2.12 -11.38
N SER A 200 -49.25 -3.37 -11.52
CA SER A 200 -50.70 -3.69 -11.63
C SER A 200 -51.39 -3.77 -10.25
N ASN A 201 -50.60 -3.88 -9.16
CA ASN A 201 -51.10 -3.95 -7.79
C ASN A 201 -50.89 -2.64 -7.01
N ASP A 202 -50.29 -1.61 -7.65
CA ASP A 202 -50.10 -0.28 -7.05
C ASP A 202 -51.45 0.34 -6.65
N CYS A 203 -51.50 0.94 -5.46
CA CYS A 203 -52.71 1.66 -5.02
C CYS A 203 -52.87 2.96 -5.77
N GLU A 204 -54.12 3.22 -6.26
CA GLU A 204 -54.48 4.56 -6.68
C GLU A 204 -54.80 5.42 -5.42
N LEU A 205 -54.13 6.60 -5.33
CA LEU A 205 -54.50 7.61 -4.33
C LEU A 205 -55.81 8.28 -4.80
N ASP A 206 -56.91 8.11 -4.03
CA ASP A 206 -58.15 8.85 -4.19
C ASP A 206 -57.99 10.36 -3.86
#